data_c1700f60e6f7a2e09de5e4682cd71aa0
#
_entry.id   c1700f60e6f7a2e09de5e4682cd71aa0
#
_cell.length_a   1.000
_cell.length_b   1.000
_cell.length_c   1.000
_cell.angle_alpha   90.00
_cell.angle_beta   90.00
_cell.angle_gamma   90.00
#
_symmetry.space_group_name_H-M   'P 1'
#
loop_
_entity.id
_entity.type
_entity.pdbx_description
1 polymer ?
#
loop_
_entity_poly.entity_id
_entity_poly.type
_entity_poly.pdbx_seq_one_letter_code
_entity_poly.pdbx_strand_id
1 'polypeptide(L)' 'MDVAGKFTGDIRQNGELLRQLREDTFFTRLQLAKKSGLTNFAVWAIEVFRRHPKLVTAARPCYAMGYDIVVVRRPGEE' A
#
# COMPACT_ATOMS: atom_id res chain seq x y z
N MET A 1 11.58 -3.21 -14.88
CA MET A 1 10.43 -3.12 -13.95
C MET A 1 10.56 -1.84 -13.13
N ASP A 2 9.54 -1.00 -13.18
CA ASP A 2 9.52 0.23 -12.42
C ASP A 2 9.08 -0.03 -10.99
N VAL A 3 9.80 0.52 -10.03
CA VAL A 3 9.45 0.41 -8.62
C VAL A 3 8.77 1.71 -8.19
N ALA A 4 7.48 1.64 -7.88
CA ALA A 4 6.71 2.82 -7.45
C ALA A 4 6.98 3.20 -5.99
N GLY A 5 7.39 2.25 -5.16
CA GLY A 5 7.72 2.51 -3.77
C GLY A 5 8.06 1.22 -3.04
N LYS A 6 8.37 1.34 -1.76
CA LYS A 6 8.76 0.21 -0.92
C LYS A 6 7.97 0.21 0.37
N PHE A 7 7.43 -0.96 0.72
CA PHE A 7 6.97 -1.21 2.08
C PHE A 7 8.18 -1.57 2.94
N THR A 8 8.22 -1.04 4.14
CA THR A 8 9.34 -1.23 5.07
C THR A 8 8.81 -1.57 6.46
N GLY A 9 9.69 -1.62 7.45
CA GLY A 9 9.27 -1.72 8.84
C GLY A 9 8.73 -0.42 9.43
N ASP A 10 8.79 0.68 8.68
CA ASP A 10 8.35 2.00 9.16
C ASP A 10 6.88 2.23 8.81
N ILE A 11 6.04 2.33 9.84
CA ILE A 11 4.59 2.51 9.68
C ILE A 11 4.25 3.81 8.94
N ARG A 12 5.04 4.87 9.10
CA ARG A 12 4.81 6.14 8.39
C ARG A 12 5.10 6.01 6.92
N GLN A 13 6.21 5.39 6.55
CA GLN A 13 6.54 5.15 5.15
C GLN A 13 5.48 4.31 4.46
N ASN A 14 5.00 3.27 5.13
CA ASN A 14 3.98 2.40 4.56
C ASN A 14 2.66 3.12 4.35
N GLY A 15 2.24 3.92 5.33
CA GLY A 15 1.00 4.69 5.22
C GLY A 15 1.09 5.77 4.14
N GLU A 16 2.20 6.48 4.07
CA GLU A 16 2.44 7.49 3.05
C GLU A 16 2.48 6.88 1.65
N LEU A 17 3.11 5.72 1.51
CA LEU A 17 3.14 5.02 0.23
C LEU A 17 1.74 4.64 -0.24
N LEU A 18 0.93 4.03 0.63
CA LEU A 18 -0.43 3.66 0.26
C LEU A 18 -1.23 4.89 -0.15
N ARG A 19 -1.13 5.97 0.60
CA ARG A 19 -1.82 7.21 0.29
C ARG A 19 -1.36 7.78 -1.05
N GLN A 20 -0.06 7.80 -1.30
CA GLN A 20 0.49 8.33 -2.54
C GLN A 20 0.00 7.53 -3.75
N LEU A 21 0.05 6.20 -3.67
CA LEU A 21 -0.44 5.33 -4.74
C LEU A 21 -1.94 5.56 -4.97
N ARG A 22 -2.71 5.73 -3.90
CA ARG A 22 -4.15 5.99 -4.01
C ARG A 22 -4.43 7.31 -4.70
N GLU A 23 -3.73 8.37 -4.31
CA GLU A 23 -3.89 9.68 -4.93
C GLU A 23 -3.46 9.67 -6.39
N ASP A 24 -2.39 8.98 -6.72
CA ASP A 24 -1.91 8.86 -8.10
C ASP A 24 -2.89 8.11 -9.01
N THR A 25 -3.70 7.23 -8.45
CA THR A 25 -4.71 6.48 -9.20
C THR A 25 -6.12 7.09 -9.06
N PHE A 26 -6.23 8.23 -8.40
CA PHE A 26 -7.47 9.00 -8.26
C PHE A 26 -8.58 8.27 -7.50
N PHE A 27 -8.24 7.32 -6.64
CA PHE A 27 -9.22 6.66 -5.78
C PHE A 27 -9.46 7.47 -4.51
N THR A 28 -10.73 7.54 -4.09
CA THR A 28 -11.03 7.90 -2.71
C THR A 28 -10.75 6.68 -1.81
N ARG A 29 -10.64 6.90 -0.49
CA ARG A 29 -10.47 5.78 0.45
C ARG A 29 -11.61 4.78 0.33
N LEU A 30 -12.84 5.28 0.21
CA LEU A 30 -14.01 4.42 0.09
C LEU A 30 -13.98 3.58 -1.19
N GLN A 31 -13.62 4.20 -2.31
CA GLN A 31 -13.50 3.49 -3.59
C GLN A 31 -12.42 2.41 -3.51
N LEU A 32 -11.27 2.74 -2.96
CA LEU A 32 -10.19 1.76 -2.81
C LEU A 32 -10.61 0.63 -1.88
N ALA A 33 -11.26 0.95 -0.76
CA ALA A 33 -11.74 -0.05 0.18
C ALA A 33 -12.69 -1.05 -0.50
N LYS A 34 -13.68 -0.53 -1.23
CA LYS A 34 -14.64 -1.38 -1.95
C LYS A 34 -13.95 -2.28 -2.98
N LYS A 35 -13.02 -1.71 -3.74
CA LYS A 35 -12.33 -2.46 -4.80
C LYS A 35 -11.37 -3.50 -4.25
N SER A 36 -10.78 -3.25 -3.10
CA SER A 36 -9.79 -4.14 -2.49
C SER A 36 -10.38 -5.15 -1.50
N GLY A 37 -11.66 -5.03 -1.18
CA GLY A 37 -12.29 -5.89 -0.16
C GLY A 37 -11.93 -5.51 1.27
N LEU A 38 -11.43 -4.29 1.48
CA LEU A 38 -11.14 -3.75 2.80
C LEU A 38 -12.29 -2.84 3.26
N THR A 39 -12.27 -2.46 4.53
CA THR A 39 -13.17 -1.43 5.04
C THR A 39 -12.55 -0.06 4.82
N ASN A 40 -13.38 0.98 4.74
CA ASN A 40 -12.90 2.35 4.68
C ASN A 40 -12.03 2.69 5.89
N PHE A 41 -12.41 2.19 7.07
CA PHE A 41 -11.62 2.37 8.29
C PHE A 41 -10.23 1.74 8.17
N ALA A 42 -10.13 0.56 7.58
CA ALA A 42 -8.83 -0.11 7.42
C ALA A 42 -7.88 0.70 6.53
N VAL A 43 -8.38 1.22 5.41
CA VAL A 43 -7.59 2.08 4.52
C VAL A 43 -7.14 3.34 5.26
N TRP A 44 -8.07 3.99 5.94
CA TRP A 44 -7.77 5.18 6.73
C TRP A 44 -6.71 4.91 7.80
N ALA A 45 -6.88 3.82 8.56
CA ALA A 45 -5.98 3.49 9.66
C ALA A 45 -4.54 3.26 9.18
N ILE A 46 -4.36 2.65 8.01
CA ILE A 46 -3.04 2.48 7.42
C ILE A 46 -2.45 3.83 7.02
N GLU A 47 -3.23 4.66 6.35
CA GLU A 47 -2.75 5.95 5.83
C GLU A 47 -2.42 6.96 6.93
N VAL A 48 -3.07 6.86 8.09
CA VAL A 48 -2.81 7.77 9.23
C VAL A 48 -1.92 7.15 10.30
N PHE A 49 -1.22 6.07 9.95
CA PHE A 49 -0.21 5.43 10.80
C PHE A 49 -0.75 4.78 12.07
N ARG A 50 -2.03 4.39 12.06
CA ARG A 50 -2.67 3.71 13.19
C ARG A 50 -2.57 2.20 13.11
N ARG A 51 -2.29 1.68 11.93
CA ARG A 51 -2.21 0.25 11.68
C ARG A 51 -1.05 -0.07 10.76
N HIS A 52 -0.29 -1.10 11.12
CA HIS A 52 0.75 -1.67 10.28
C HIS A 52 0.12 -2.84 9.51
N PRO A 53 -0.05 -2.74 8.18
CA PRO A 53 -0.76 -3.78 7.45
C PRO A 53 0.08 -5.05 7.37
N LYS A 54 -0.59 -6.20 7.45
CA LYS A 54 0.03 -7.47 7.07
C LYS A 54 0.25 -7.47 5.57
N LEU A 55 1.17 -8.30 5.09
CA LEU A 55 1.50 -8.36 3.66
C LEU A 55 0.26 -8.60 2.79
N VAL A 56 -0.58 -9.55 3.16
CA VAL A 56 -1.81 -9.84 2.41
C VAL A 56 -2.75 -8.63 2.39
N THR A 57 -2.88 -7.94 3.52
CA THR A 57 -3.73 -6.76 3.63
C THR A 57 -3.20 -5.60 2.79
N ALA A 58 -1.87 -5.44 2.70
CA ALA A 58 -1.25 -4.42 1.87
C ALA A 58 -1.34 -4.76 0.37
N ALA A 59 -1.24 -6.03 0.03
CA ALA A 59 -1.28 -6.47 -1.36
C ALA A 59 -2.63 -6.21 -2.04
N ARG A 60 -3.73 -6.35 -1.31
CA ARG A 60 -5.07 -6.15 -1.87
C ARG A 60 -5.27 -4.76 -2.47
N PRO A 61 -5.06 -3.65 -1.74
CA PRO A 61 -5.23 -2.33 -2.32
C PRO A 61 -4.20 -2.04 -3.41
N CYS A 62 -2.97 -2.51 -3.28
CA CYS A 62 -1.97 -2.35 -4.33
C CYS A 62 -2.43 -3.02 -5.63
N TYR A 63 -2.90 -4.25 -5.55
CA TYR A 63 -3.40 -4.96 -6.71
C TYR A 63 -4.61 -4.25 -7.32
N ALA A 64 -5.52 -3.76 -6.48
CA ALA A 64 -6.71 -3.03 -6.95
C ALA A 64 -6.34 -1.75 -7.71
N MET A 65 -5.20 -1.15 -7.38
CA MET A 65 -4.69 0.06 -8.06
C MET A 65 -3.78 -0.26 -9.26
N GLY A 66 -3.57 -1.53 -9.57
CA GLY A 66 -2.73 -1.93 -10.71
C GLY A 66 -1.27 -2.18 -10.37
N TYR A 67 -0.93 -2.34 -9.11
CA TYR A 67 0.44 -2.60 -8.67
C TYR A 67 0.59 -4.01 -8.12
N ASP A 68 1.76 -4.59 -8.30
CA ASP A 68 2.14 -5.85 -7.68
C ASP A 68 3.14 -5.60 -6.56
N ILE A 69 3.11 -6.46 -5.55
CA ILE A 69 4.16 -6.49 -4.53
C ILE A 69 5.13 -7.59 -4.94
N VAL A 70 6.41 -7.25 -5.06
CA VAL A 70 7.45 -8.18 -5.46
C VAL A 70 8.62 -8.15 -4.46
N VAL A 71 9.39 -9.22 -4.44
CA VAL A 71 10.60 -9.30 -3.63
C VAL A 71 11.78 -8.91 -4.50
N VAL A 72 12.54 -7.93 -4.04
CA VAL A 72 13.68 -7.38 -4.78
C VAL A 72 14.93 -7.52 -3.92
N ARG A 73 16.01 -7.99 -4.54
CA ARG A 73 17.31 -8.06 -3.88
C ARG A 73 17.85 -6.67 -3.65
N ARG A 74 18.31 -6.36 -2.44
CA ARG A 74 18.93 -5.08 -2.18
C ARG A 74 20.28 -4.98 -2.90
N PRO A 75 20.64 -3.80 -3.44
CA PRO A 75 21.94 -3.61 -4.07
C PRO A 75 23.08 -3.94 -3.09
N GLY A 76 24.08 -4.69 -3.57
CA GLY A 76 25.22 -5.09 -2.77
C GLY A 76 25.01 -6.26 -1.83
N GLU A 77 23.81 -6.83 -1.81
CA GLU A 77 23.47 -8.02 -1.02
C GLU A 77 23.48 -9.25 -1.92
N GLU A 78 24.13 -10.31 -1.47
CA GLU A 78 24.23 -11.57 -2.21
C GLU A 78 23.42 -12.68 -1.53
#